data_c8ee06ab39e9f1272620a4a34abc2f29
#
_entry.id   c8ee06ab39e9f1272620a4a34abc2f29
#
_cell.length_a   1.000
_cell.length_b   1.000
_cell.length_c   1.000
_cell.angle_alpha   90.00
_cell.angle_beta   90.00
_cell.angle_gamma   90.00
#
_symmetry.space_group_name_H-M   'P 1'
#
loop_
_entity.id
_entity.type
_entity.pdbx_description
1 polymer ?
#
loop_
_entity_poly.entity_id
_entity_poly.type
_entity_poly.pdbx_seq_one_letter_code
_entity_poly.pdbx_strand_id
1 'polypeptide(L)'
;MAQNGGIIGPVNVTSRGKDTVTSKTSGSSTITTQPGTRLIDALVVAGGGGGGYGLAGAGGAGGYRTFSNQNVCGNTPYAAVVGGGGAKGGACANGSAGVDSSLVIGSTTYTSEGGGYGAHAFNAGGTGGSGGGGGGANCGPARAGGAGNSPPTDPSQGNNGGNGFVGGCRGGGGGGGSAAVGTNAGPGATAFPGGAGTANSITGSPVTYAAGGASGAGTP
;
A
#
# COMPACT_ATOMS: atom_id res chain seq x y z
N MET A 1 3.52 -5.44 45.58
CA MET A 1 2.96 -5.66 45.22
C MET A 1 2.40 -5.51 44.41
N ALA A 2 2.37 -5.70 43.85
CA ALA A 2 1.96 -5.54 43.30
C ALA A 2 1.34 -5.71 42.79
N GLN A 3 1.00 -5.75 42.63
CA GLN A 3 0.48 -5.83 42.33
C GLN A 3 -0.47 -5.86 41.89
N ASN A 4 -1.07 -6.13 41.62
CA ASN A 4 -1.92 -6.24 41.27
C ASN A 4 -2.88 -6.27 41.50
N GLY A 5 -3.11 -6.42 41.56
CA GLY A 5 -3.99 -6.57 41.93
C GLY A 5 -4.28 -6.83 42.33
N GLY A 6 -4.45 -7.16 42.34
CA GLY A 6 -4.81 -7.58 42.70
C GLY A 6 -4.51 -7.89 42.80
N ILE A 7 -4.60 -8.03 42.62
CA ILE A 7 -4.29 -8.44 42.59
C ILE A 7 -3.81 -8.74 42.23
N ILE A 8 -3.70 -8.92 41.69
CA ILE A 8 -2.99 -9.16 41.33
C ILE A 8 -2.37 -9.14 41.00
N GLY A 9 -2.46 -9.47 40.61
CA GLY A 9 -1.83 -9.47 40.36
C GLY A 9 -0.94 -9.20 39.96
N PRO A 10 -0.88 -9.02 40.50
CA PRO A 10 0.44 -8.56 40.25
C PRO A 10 1.17 -9.26 39.21
N VAL A 11 0.93 -10.32 39.19
CA VAL A 11 1.44 -11.17 38.18
C VAL A 11 1.35 -10.60 36.81
N ASN A 12 0.32 -9.88 36.64
CA ASN A 12 0.11 -9.21 35.38
C ASN A 12 1.14 -8.17 35.07
N VAL A 13 1.71 -7.67 36.10
CA VAL A 13 2.73 -6.64 35.97
C VAL A 13 3.90 -7.13 35.16
N THR A 14 4.21 -8.37 35.30
CA THR A 14 5.36 -8.92 34.57
C THR A 14 5.12 -9.02 33.08
N SER A 15 3.90 -9.13 32.66
CA SER A 15 3.59 -9.15 31.23
C SER A 15 3.37 -7.78 30.65
N ARG A 16 3.37 -6.75 31.48
CA ARG A 16 3.31 -5.39 30.99
C ARG A 16 4.67 -4.92 30.69
N GLY A 17 5.15 -5.11 29.90
CA GLY A 17 6.36 -4.56 29.89
C GLY A 17 6.97 -4.28 28.64
N LYS A 18 6.68 -5.04 27.78
CA LYS A 18 7.35 -4.91 26.54
C LYS A 18 6.42 -5.25 25.41
N ASP A 19 6.19 -4.27 24.59
CA ASP A 19 5.58 -4.51 23.29
C ASP A 19 6.54 -5.34 22.46
N THR A 20 6.03 -6.37 21.86
CA THR A 20 6.79 -7.19 20.93
C THR A 20 6.37 -6.86 19.52
N VAL A 21 7.30 -6.35 18.72
CA VAL A 21 7.07 -6.10 17.32
C VAL A 21 7.39 -7.35 16.51
N THR A 22 6.42 -7.82 15.75
CA THR A 22 6.61 -8.92 14.80
C THR A 22 6.39 -8.41 13.39
N SER A 23 7.38 -8.55 12.52
CA SER A 23 7.31 -8.10 11.14
C SER A 23 7.35 -9.29 10.18
N LYS A 24 6.49 -9.25 9.17
CA LYS A 24 6.46 -10.19 8.05
C LYS A 24 6.52 -9.41 6.76
N THR A 25 7.44 -9.74 5.89
CA THR A 25 7.73 -8.96 4.69
C THR A 25 7.50 -9.73 3.38
N SER A 26 7.12 -10.99 3.45
CA SER A 26 6.82 -11.78 2.26
C SER A 26 6.04 -13.06 2.57
N GLY A 27 5.25 -13.48 1.61
CA GLY A 27 4.61 -14.80 1.58
C GLY A 27 3.57 -15.03 2.66
N SER A 28 3.13 -16.27 2.72
CA SER A 28 2.15 -16.71 3.73
C SER A 28 2.87 -17.25 4.95
N SER A 29 2.41 -16.87 6.12
CA SER A 29 3.00 -17.29 7.39
C SER A 29 1.99 -17.19 8.52
N THR A 30 2.40 -17.60 9.72
CA THR A 30 1.64 -17.36 10.94
C THR A 30 2.40 -16.41 11.85
N ILE A 31 1.64 -15.64 12.61
CA ILE A 31 2.15 -14.77 13.67
C ILE A 31 1.60 -15.35 14.97
N THR A 32 2.49 -15.85 15.83
CA THR A 32 2.07 -16.38 17.13
C THR A 32 2.25 -15.31 18.20
N THR A 33 1.17 -14.97 18.86
CA THR A 33 1.17 -13.99 19.94
C THR A 33 1.90 -14.51 21.18
N GLN A 34 2.49 -13.62 21.96
CA GLN A 34 3.13 -13.96 23.20
C GLN A 34 2.09 -14.45 24.23
N PRO A 35 2.49 -15.32 25.17
CA PRO A 35 1.61 -15.69 26.28
C PRO A 35 1.14 -14.44 27.03
N GLY A 36 -0.15 -14.36 27.27
CA GLY A 36 -0.76 -13.23 27.99
C GLY A 36 -1.13 -12.05 27.11
N THR A 37 -0.79 -12.04 25.82
CA THR A 37 -1.25 -11.01 24.89
C THR A 37 -2.77 -11.04 24.79
N ARG A 38 -3.38 -9.86 24.84
CA ARG A 38 -4.84 -9.70 24.72
C ARG A 38 -5.24 -8.74 23.63
N LEU A 39 -4.36 -7.81 23.31
CA LEU A 39 -4.58 -6.76 22.30
C LEU A 39 -3.35 -6.67 21.42
N ILE A 40 -3.57 -6.36 20.17
CA ILE A 40 -2.51 -6.01 19.22
C ILE A 40 -2.93 -4.80 18.39
N ASP A 41 -1.94 -4.05 17.98
CA ASP A 41 -2.05 -3.10 16.86
C ASP A 41 -1.43 -3.77 15.65
N ALA A 42 -2.05 -3.59 14.51
CA ALA A 42 -1.55 -4.16 13.26
C ALA A 42 -1.49 -3.13 12.16
N LEU A 43 -0.42 -3.18 11.39
CA LEU A 43 -0.27 -2.46 10.13
C LEU A 43 -0.22 -3.50 9.01
N VAL A 44 -1.15 -3.39 8.07
CA VAL A 44 -1.22 -4.26 6.89
C VAL A 44 -1.00 -3.40 5.64
N VAL A 45 0.07 -3.70 4.92
CA VAL A 45 0.43 -2.99 3.68
C VAL A 45 0.49 -4.02 2.55
N ALA A 46 -0.22 -3.78 1.48
CA ALA A 46 -0.26 -4.66 0.33
C ALA A 46 0.88 -4.39 -0.65
N GLY A 47 1.05 -5.28 -1.63
CA GLY A 47 2.02 -5.10 -2.69
C GLY A 47 1.68 -3.92 -3.57
N GLY A 48 2.65 -3.11 -3.95
CA GLY A 48 2.48 -2.02 -4.91
C GLY A 48 2.36 -2.54 -6.33
N GLY A 49 1.71 -1.78 -7.21
CA GLY A 49 1.62 -2.10 -8.63
C GLY A 49 2.92 -1.85 -9.38
N GLY A 50 3.11 -2.55 -10.47
CA GLY A 50 4.21 -2.33 -11.40
C GLY A 50 3.94 -1.16 -12.34
N GLY A 51 4.96 -0.42 -12.73
CA GLY A 51 4.86 0.62 -13.74
C GLY A 51 4.65 0.06 -15.15
N GLY A 52 4.05 0.84 -16.03
CA GLY A 52 3.92 0.49 -17.43
C GLY A 52 5.22 0.64 -18.22
N TYR A 53 5.17 0.42 -19.51
CA TYR A 53 6.29 0.55 -20.42
C TYR A 53 6.20 1.83 -21.27
N GLY A 54 7.32 2.43 -21.58
CA GLY A 54 7.44 3.59 -22.47
C GLY A 54 6.98 4.88 -21.76
N LEU A 55 6.10 5.61 -22.39
CA LEU A 55 5.50 6.85 -21.86
C LEU A 55 4.47 6.53 -20.78
N ALA A 56 4.91 5.86 -19.76
CA ALA A 56 4.04 5.10 -18.89
C ALA A 56 3.72 5.79 -17.59
N GLY A 57 2.53 5.50 -17.11
CA GLY A 57 2.16 5.78 -15.75
C GLY A 57 2.89 4.87 -14.77
N ALA A 58 3.07 5.35 -13.57
CA ALA A 58 3.68 4.61 -12.48
C ALA A 58 2.68 3.70 -11.78
N GLY A 59 3.20 2.65 -11.13
CA GLY A 59 2.37 1.81 -10.26
C GLY A 59 1.93 2.55 -9.01
N GLY A 60 0.72 2.32 -8.57
CA GLY A 60 0.20 2.80 -7.29
C GLY A 60 0.80 2.00 -6.13
N ALA A 61 0.85 2.60 -4.96
CA ALA A 61 1.17 1.87 -3.76
C ALA A 61 0.10 0.82 -3.47
N GLY A 62 0.45 -0.21 -2.74
CA GLY A 62 -0.54 -1.09 -2.13
C GLY A 62 -1.36 -0.33 -1.09
N GLY A 63 -2.51 -0.87 -0.73
CA GLY A 63 -3.34 -0.35 0.34
C GLY A 63 -2.56 -0.32 1.65
N TYR A 64 -2.82 0.69 2.45
CA TYR A 64 -2.25 0.90 3.76
C TYR A 64 -3.39 0.94 4.79
N ARG A 65 -3.41 0.00 5.70
CA ARG A 65 -4.45 -0.05 6.73
C ARG A 65 -3.86 -0.32 8.11
N THR A 66 -4.34 0.43 9.10
CA THR A 66 -4.00 0.22 10.51
C THR A 66 -5.22 -0.27 11.27
N PHE A 67 -4.98 -1.19 12.19
CA PHE A 67 -6.02 -1.78 13.04
C PHE A 67 -5.50 -1.76 14.47
N SER A 68 -6.12 -0.95 15.32
CA SER A 68 -5.67 -0.79 16.70
C SER A 68 -6.56 -1.58 17.65
N ASN A 69 -5.97 -2.00 18.76
CA ASN A 69 -6.65 -2.65 19.87
C ASN A 69 -7.45 -3.89 19.43
N GLN A 70 -6.89 -4.69 18.55
CA GLN A 70 -7.56 -5.93 18.11
C GLN A 70 -7.46 -7.00 19.20
N ASN A 71 -8.61 -7.55 19.58
CA ASN A 71 -8.67 -8.59 20.60
C ASN A 71 -8.06 -9.89 20.07
N VAL A 72 -7.11 -10.43 20.80
CA VAL A 72 -6.44 -11.69 20.47
C VAL A 72 -6.29 -12.57 21.71
N CYS A 73 -6.02 -13.86 21.48
CA CYS A 73 -5.60 -14.77 22.54
C CYS A 73 -4.09 -14.90 22.54
N GLY A 74 -3.49 -14.93 23.72
CA GLY A 74 -2.06 -15.21 23.85
C GLY A 74 -1.71 -16.64 23.44
N ASN A 75 -0.48 -16.81 23.00
CA ASN A 75 0.05 -18.11 22.57
C ASN A 75 -0.81 -18.75 21.45
N THR A 76 -1.32 -17.92 20.55
CA THR A 76 -2.23 -18.34 19.48
C THR A 76 -1.65 -17.93 18.12
N PRO A 77 -1.65 -18.84 17.13
CA PRO A 77 -1.20 -18.52 15.79
C PRO A 77 -2.31 -17.82 14.99
N TYR A 78 -1.96 -16.77 14.28
CA TYR A 78 -2.83 -16.00 13.39
C TYR A 78 -2.25 -16.01 11.98
N ALA A 79 -3.07 -16.35 10.99
CA ALA A 79 -2.63 -16.43 9.61
C ALA A 79 -2.40 -15.04 9.03
N ALA A 80 -1.27 -14.86 8.36
CA ALA A 80 -0.90 -13.63 7.69
C ALA A 80 -0.37 -13.93 6.29
N VAL A 81 -0.81 -13.12 5.33
CA VAL A 81 -0.34 -13.17 3.95
C VAL A 81 0.22 -11.80 3.58
N VAL A 82 1.41 -11.77 3.02
CA VAL A 82 2.03 -10.57 2.48
C VAL A 82 2.08 -10.67 0.97
N GLY A 83 1.33 -9.81 0.31
CA GLY A 83 1.22 -9.76 -1.14
C GLY A 83 2.48 -9.21 -1.80
N GLY A 84 2.86 -9.81 -2.90
CA GLY A 84 3.98 -9.36 -3.71
C GLY A 84 3.65 -8.14 -4.56
N GLY A 85 4.66 -7.38 -4.93
CA GLY A 85 4.52 -6.28 -5.88
C GLY A 85 4.25 -6.76 -7.29
N GLY A 86 3.51 -5.96 -8.05
CA GLY A 86 3.24 -6.22 -9.45
C GLY A 86 4.48 -6.06 -10.32
N ALA A 87 4.60 -6.86 -11.36
CA ALA A 87 5.69 -6.78 -12.31
C ALA A 87 5.55 -5.52 -13.17
N LYS A 88 6.67 -4.94 -13.58
CA LYS A 88 6.69 -3.88 -14.59
C LYS A 88 6.16 -4.40 -15.94
N GLY A 89 5.56 -3.54 -16.71
CA GLY A 89 5.13 -3.87 -18.07
C GLY A 89 6.30 -4.23 -18.97
N GLY A 90 6.09 -5.26 -19.79
CA GLY A 90 6.96 -5.57 -20.91
C GLY A 90 6.74 -4.56 -22.06
N ALA A 91 7.38 -4.78 -23.20
CA ALA A 91 7.23 -3.89 -24.35
C ALA A 91 5.75 -3.71 -24.71
N CYS A 92 5.35 -2.45 -24.80
CA CYS A 92 4.00 -2.04 -25.15
C CYS A 92 2.92 -2.58 -24.20
N ALA A 93 3.22 -2.76 -22.93
CA ALA A 93 2.27 -3.31 -21.98
C ALA A 93 2.13 -2.48 -20.71
N ASN A 94 0.98 -2.56 -20.09
CA ASN A 94 0.76 -2.07 -18.73
C ASN A 94 1.59 -2.89 -17.77
N GLY A 95 1.85 -2.33 -16.58
CA GLY A 95 2.33 -3.13 -15.48
C GLY A 95 1.28 -4.12 -15.00
N SER A 96 1.63 -4.87 -13.99
CA SER A 96 0.70 -5.74 -13.25
C SER A 96 0.29 -5.08 -11.95
N ALA A 97 -0.91 -5.39 -11.48
CA ALA A 97 -1.36 -4.97 -10.15
C ALA A 97 -0.52 -5.68 -9.08
N GLY A 98 -0.43 -5.05 -7.93
CA GLY A 98 0.09 -5.69 -6.73
C GLY A 98 -0.88 -6.72 -6.18
N VAL A 99 -0.42 -7.50 -5.23
CA VAL A 99 -1.19 -8.56 -4.57
C VAL A 99 -1.59 -8.10 -3.17
N ASP A 100 -2.77 -8.53 -2.75
CA ASP A 100 -3.33 -8.18 -1.45
C ASP A 100 -2.52 -8.75 -0.30
N SER A 101 -2.53 -8.01 0.81
CA SER A 101 -2.01 -8.50 2.09
C SER A 101 -3.15 -8.65 3.07
N SER A 102 -3.08 -9.65 3.93
CA SER A 102 -4.13 -9.88 4.92
C SER A 102 -3.63 -10.45 6.24
N LEU A 103 -4.39 -10.19 7.30
CA LEU A 103 -4.24 -10.76 8.63
C LEU A 103 -5.60 -11.29 9.08
N VAL A 104 -5.65 -12.52 9.55
CA VAL A 104 -6.88 -13.16 10.03
C VAL A 104 -6.86 -13.21 11.56
N ILE A 105 -7.88 -12.62 12.19
CA ILE A 105 -8.05 -12.64 13.64
C ILE A 105 -9.45 -13.18 13.93
N GLY A 106 -9.52 -14.35 14.50
CA GLY A 106 -10.79 -15.05 14.74
C GLY A 106 -11.48 -15.35 13.42
N SER A 107 -12.69 -14.81 13.23
CA SER A 107 -13.45 -14.95 11.99
C SER A 107 -13.29 -13.74 11.06
N THR A 108 -12.51 -12.74 11.43
CA THR A 108 -12.35 -11.51 10.66
C THR A 108 -11.05 -11.54 9.87
N THR A 109 -11.13 -11.24 8.57
CA THR A 109 -9.96 -11.04 7.71
C THR A 109 -9.77 -9.54 7.48
N TYR A 110 -8.62 -9.04 7.88
CA TYR A 110 -8.19 -7.65 7.69
C TYR A 110 -7.34 -7.58 6.43
N THR A 111 -7.93 -7.12 5.33
CA THR A 111 -7.26 -7.08 4.03
C THR A 111 -6.86 -5.65 3.66
N SER A 112 -5.69 -5.51 3.05
CA SER A 112 -5.29 -4.34 2.27
C SER A 112 -5.14 -4.76 0.82
N GLU A 113 -5.71 -4.01 -0.10
CA GLU A 113 -5.74 -4.34 -1.51
C GLU A 113 -4.42 -3.99 -2.21
N GLY A 114 -4.04 -4.78 -3.20
CA GLY A 114 -2.88 -4.52 -4.04
C GLY A 114 -2.97 -3.17 -4.75
N GLY A 115 -1.83 -2.58 -5.07
CA GLY A 115 -1.76 -1.33 -5.82
C GLY A 115 -2.10 -1.51 -7.29
N GLY A 116 -2.75 -0.51 -7.88
CA GLY A 116 -3.08 -0.50 -9.29
C GLY A 116 -1.85 -0.40 -10.18
N TYR A 117 -1.89 -1.06 -11.32
CA TYR A 117 -0.79 -1.02 -12.29
C TYR A 117 -0.65 0.36 -12.94
N GLY A 118 0.57 0.74 -13.25
CA GLY A 118 0.87 1.88 -14.12
C GLY A 118 0.57 1.53 -15.58
N ALA A 119 -0.07 2.47 -16.26
CA ALA A 119 -0.51 2.26 -17.63
C ALA A 119 0.64 2.40 -18.63
N HIS A 120 0.62 1.60 -19.70
CA HIS A 120 1.34 1.90 -20.94
C HIS A 120 0.71 3.13 -21.61
N ALA A 121 1.43 3.72 -22.55
CA ALA A 121 0.92 4.84 -23.37
C ALA A 121 -0.50 4.55 -23.90
N PHE A 122 -1.35 5.57 -23.93
CA PHE A 122 -2.74 5.52 -24.39
C PHE A 122 -3.72 4.74 -23.48
N ASN A 123 -3.26 4.19 -22.33
CA ASN A 123 -4.12 3.45 -21.43
C ASN A 123 -4.37 4.22 -20.12
N ALA A 124 -5.45 3.87 -19.44
CA ALA A 124 -5.75 4.33 -18.11
C ALA A 124 -4.98 3.48 -17.08
N GLY A 125 -4.66 4.08 -15.96
CA GLY A 125 -4.07 3.40 -14.82
C GLY A 125 -5.01 2.40 -14.18
N GLY A 126 -4.47 1.36 -13.57
CA GLY A 126 -5.23 0.34 -12.86
C GLY A 126 -5.75 0.84 -11.51
N THR A 127 -6.92 0.33 -11.11
CA THR A 127 -7.48 0.56 -9.77
C THR A 127 -6.79 -0.34 -8.74
N GLY A 128 -6.91 0.02 -7.47
CA GLY A 128 -6.36 -0.79 -6.38
C GLY A 128 -6.44 -0.09 -5.03
N GLY A 129 -5.70 -0.58 -4.04
CA GLY A 129 -5.55 0.06 -2.74
C GLY A 129 -5.11 1.51 -2.89
N SER A 130 -4.08 1.76 -3.74
CA SER A 130 -3.81 3.06 -4.36
C SER A 130 -3.77 2.86 -5.86
N GLY A 131 -4.28 3.80 -6.63
CA GLY A 131 -4.40 3.71 -8.08
C GLY A 131 -3.09 3.94 -8.82
N GLY A 132 -2.91 3.28 -9.97
CA GLY A 132 -1.77 3.50 -10.84
C GLY A 132 -1.93 4.75 -11.71
N GLY A 133 -0.85 5.31 -12.18
CA GLY A 133 -0.84 6.47 -13.07
C GLY A 133 -1.31 6.15 -14.49
N GLY A 134 -1.98 7.09 -15.14
CA GLY A 134 -2.37 7.01 -16.53
C GLY A 134 -1.19 7.16 -17.46
N GLY A 135 -1.24 6.54 -18.64
CA GLY A 135 -0.20 6.63 -19.66
C GLY A 135 -0.28 7.93 -20.46
N GLY A 136 0.84 8.40 -20.95
CA GLY A 136 0.91 9.55 -21.84
C GLY A 136 0.36 9.25 -23.23
N ALA A 137 -0.05 10.26 -23.97
CA ALA A 137 -0.56 10.11 -25.30
C ALA A 137 -0.20 11.31 -26.22
N ASN A 138 -0.11 11.07 -27.53
CA ASN A 138 0.16 12.10 -28.51
C ASN A 138 -1.08 12.95 -28.80
N CYS A 139 -2.24 12.35 -28.76
CA CYS A 139 -3.51 12.95 -29.14
C CYS A 139 -4.64 12.27 -28.39
N GLY A 140 -5.81 12.90 -28.42
CA GLY A 140 -7.00 12.39 -27.77
C GLY A 140 -7.11 12.91 -26.32
N PRO A 141 -8.02 12.38 -25.52
CA PRO A 141 -8.20 12.83 -24.14
C PRO A 141 -7.09 12.31 -23.24
N ALA A 142 -6.84 13.03 -22.15
CA ALA A 142 -5.92 12.60 -21.11
C ALA A 142 -6.34 11.23 -20.57
N ARG A 143 -5.35 10.40 -20.26
CA ARG A 143 -5.61 9.06 -19.75
C ARG A 143 -5.69 9.12 -18.22
N ALA A 144 -6.83 8.72 -17.71
CA ALA A 144 -7.07 8.79 -16.28
C ALA A 144 -6.09 7.94 -15.48
N GLY A 145 -5.69 8.45 -14.34
CA GLY A 145 -5.10 7.61 -13.31
C GLY A 145 -6.16 6.66 -12.75
N GLY A 146 -5.73 5.53 -12.25
CA GLY A 146 -6.60 4.55 -11.61
C GLY A 146 -7.17 5.06 -10.30
N ALA A 147 -8.34 4.56 -9.93
CA ALA A 147 -8.93 4.88 -8.63
C ALA A 147 -8.16 4.16 -7.52
N GLY A 148 -7.91 4.89 -6.45
CA GLY A 148 -7.47 4.34 -5.19
C GLY A 148 -8.64 3.99 -4.31
N ASN A 149 -8.36 3.40 -3.13
CA ASN A 149 -9.38 2.96 -2.19
C ASN A 149 -10.43 2.07 -2.87
N SER A 150 -10.00 1.12 -3.65
CA SER A 150 -10.87 0.23 -4.42
C SER A 150 -10.53 -1.23 -4.10
N PRO A 151 -11.49 -1.96 -3.50
CA PRO A 151 -12.80 -1.51 -3.04
C PRO A 151 -12.71 -0.47 -1.92
N PRO A 152 -13.75 0.33 -1.73
CA PRO A 152 -13.74 1.39 -0.72
C PRO A 152 -13.64 0.82 0.69
N THR A 153 -12.80 1.48 1.50
CA THR A 153 -12.68 1.19 2.94
C THR A 153 -12.77 2.49 3.73
N ASP A 154 -13.10 2.37 5.00
CA ASP A 154 -13.07 3.48 5.95
C ASP A 154 -12.22 3.06 7.16
N PRO A 155 -11.15 3.81 7.49
CA PRO A 155 -10.58 4.88 6.67
C PRO A 155 -10.04 4.39 5.33
N SER A 156 -9.86 5.34 4.39
CA SER A 156 -9.33 5.05 3.05
C SER A 156 -7.96 4.37 3.12
N GLN A 157 -7.76 3.34 2.30
CA GLN A 157 -6.50 2.61 2.22
C GLN A 157 -5.49 3.21 1.24
N GLY A 158 -5.88 4.23 0.45
CA GLY A 158 -4.99 4.91 -0.48
C GLY A 158 -5.72 5.86 -1.42
N ASN A 159 -4.97 6.47 -2.33
CA ASN A 159 -5.45 7.54 -3.18
C ASN A 159 -5.29 7.24 -4.67
N ASN A 160 -5.95 8.04 -5.50
CA ASN A 160 -5.94 7.89 -6.96
C ASN A 160 -4.54 8.12 -7.54
N GLY A 161 -4.25 7.49 -8.65
CA GLY A 161 -3.11 7.83 -9.49
C GLY A 161 -3.33 9.12 -10.26
N GLY A 162 -2.23 9.74 -10.72
CA GLY A 162 -2.25 10.92 -11.56
C GLY A 162 -2.63 10.60 -13.00
N ASN A 163 -3.22 11.58 -13.68
CA ASN A 163 -3.56 11.47 -15.10
C ASN A 163 -2.29 11.56 -15.97
N GLY A 164 -2.30 10.85 -17.08
CA GLY A 164 -1.29 11.03 -18.13
C GLY A 164 -1.52 12.30 -18.93
N PHE A 165 -0.44 12.85 -19.49
CA PHE A 165 -0.49 14.07 -20.29
C PHE A 165 -0.67 13.76 -21.80
N VAL A 166 -1.40 14.62 -22.45
CA VAL A 166 -1.63 14.57 -23.90
C VAL A 166 -1.01 15.80 -24.55
N GLY A 167 -0.08 15.57 -25.45
CA GLY A 167 0.60 16.65 -26.19
C GLY A 167 1.99 16.24 -26.66
N GLY A 168 2.71 17.18 -27.21
CA GLY A 168 4.01 16.94 -27.88
C GLY A 168 5.09 16.30 -26.99
N CYS A 169 5.17 16.69 -25.71
CA CYS A 169 6.09 16.11 -24.73
C CYS A 169 5.27 15.30 -23.74
N ARG A 170 5.24 14.02 -23.95
CA ARG A 170 4.34 13.08 -23.30
C ARG A 170 4.91 12.62 -21.97
N GLY A 171 4.06 12.46 -20.98
CA GLY A 171 4.42 11.86 -19.71
C GLY A 171 3.26 11.08 -19.14
N GLY A 172 3.57 9.99 -18.45
CA GLY A 172 2.60 9.26 -17.64
C GLY A 172 2.43 9.92 -16.28
N GLY A 173 1.30 9.73 -15.66
CA GLY A 173 1.01 10.20 -14.31
C GLY A 173 1.74 9.40 -13.25
N GLY A 174 1.98 9.99 -12.09
CA GLY A 174 2.49 9.32 -10.91
C GLY A 174 1.47 8.36 -10.32
N GLY A 175 1.91 7.31 -9.64
CA GLY A 175 1.03 6.40 -8.90
C GLY A 175 0.50 7.03 -7.63
N GLY A 176 -0.69 6.67 -7.18
CA GLY A 176 -1.25 7.11 -5.90
C GLY A 176 -0.48 6.53 -4.72
N GLY A 177 -0.39 7.29 -3.65
CA GLY A 177 0.15 6.84 -2.37
C GLY A 177 -0.92 6.73 -1.30
N SER A 178 -0.55 6.28 -0.12
CA SER A 178 -1.50 6.17 0.99
C SER A 178 -1.94 7.53 1.53
N ALA A 179 -1.08 8.53 1.47
CA ALA A 179 -1.36 9.86 2.03
C ALA A 179 -1.73 10.91 0.97
N ALA A 180 -1.43 10.69 -0.29
CA ALA A 180 -1.68 11.67 -1.33
C ALA A 180 -1.91 11.03 -2.70
N VAL A 181 -2.63 11.76 -3.56
CA VAL A 181 -2.82 11.38 -4.97
C VAL A 181 -1.48 11.45 -5.72
N GLY A 182 -1.40 10.66 -6.80
CA GLY A 182 -0.28 10.76 -7.73
C GLY A 182 -0.33 12.06 -8.52
N THR A 183 0.81 12.60 -8.89
CA THR A 183 0.91 13.84 -9.67
C THR A 183 0.43 13.62 -11.10
N ASN A 184 -0.44 14.50 -11.57
CA ASN A 184 -0.82 14.51 -12.96
C ASN A 184 0.39 14.89 -13.82
N ALA A 185 0.53 14.22 -14.95
CA ALA A 185 1.55 14.58 -15.92
C ALA A 185 1.22 15.94 -16.56
N GLY A 186 2.25 16.66 -16.89
CA GLY A 186 2.18 17.97 -17.58
C GLY A 186 3.10 18.00 -18.80
N PRO A 187 3.24 19.18 -19.45
CA PRO A 187 4.14 19.35 -20.57
C PRO A 187 5.59 19.22 -20.10
N GLY A 188 6.41 18.63 -20.95
CA GLY A 188 7.82 18.38 -20.68
C GLY A 188 8.11 16.90 -20.49
N ALA A 189 9.36 16.55 -20.77
CA ALA A 189 9.81 15.15 -20.69
C ALA A 189 10.35 14.79 -19.30
N THR A 190 9.63 15.16 -18.26
CA THR A 190 10.06 14.91 -16.86
C THR A 190 9.28 13.78 -16.24
N ALA A 191 9.85 13.16 -15.22
CA ALA A 191 9.15 12.21 -14.38
C ALA A 191 8.24 12.96 -13.42
N PHE A 192 7.04 12.46 -13.23
CA PHE A 192 6.05 13.04 -12.31
C PHE A 192 5.99 12.21 -11.04
N PRO A 193 6.11 12.83 -9.86
CA PRO A 193 6.16 12.10 -8.59
C PRO A 193 4.91 11.30 -8.31
N GLY A 194 5.07 10.21 -7.58
CA GLY A 194 3.96 9.50 -6.96
C GLY A 194 3.43 10.23 -5.75
N GLY A 195 2.28 9.80 -5.29
CA GLY A 195 1.66 10.28 -4.06
C GLY A 195 2.48 9.89 -2.83
N ALA A 196 2.48 10.75 -1.83
CA ALA A 196 3.19 10.50 -0.58
C ALA A 196 2.64 9.26 0.14
N GLY A 197 3.52 8.59 0.85
CA GLY A 197 3.18 7.53 1.78
C GLY A 197 2.89 8.08 3.18
N THR A 198 2.44 7.21 4.06
CA THR A 198 2.08 7.52 5.45
C THR A 198 3.17 7.07 6.40
N ALA A 199 3.61 7.97 7.28
CA ALA A 199 4.56 7.62 8.33
C ALA A 199 3.83 6.88 9.45
N ASN A 200 4.49 5.85 9.99
CA ASN A 200 3.96 5.05 11.09
C ASN A 200 5.10 4.59 12.00
N SER A 201 4.89 4.64 13.29
CA SER A 201 5.88 4.30 14.31
C SER A 201 5.67 2.91 14.93
N ILE A 202 4.87 2.03 14.33
CA ILE A 202 4.58 0.71 14.88
C ILE A 202 5.83 -0.14 15.13
N THR A 203 6.91 0.15 14.43
CA THR A 203 8.22 -0.51 14.59
C THR A 203 9.14 0.18 15.58
N GLY A 204 8.63 1.17 16.31
CA GLY A 204 9.39 1.90 17.35
C GLY A 204 9.95 3.23 16.87
N SER A 205 10.07 3.47 15.59
CA SER A 205 10.46 4.76 15.00
C SER A 205 9.69 5.00 13.71
N PRO A 206 9.51 6.28 13.30
CA PRO A 206 8.70 6.60 12.13
C PRO A 206 9.34 6.06 10.84
N VAL A 207 8.56 5.26 10.12
CA VAL A 207 8.90 4.74 8.79
C VAL A 207 7.77 5.12 7.85
N THR A 208 8.09 5.59 6.65
CA THR A 208 7.09 5.92 5.63
C THR A 208 6.77 4.69 4.80
N TYR A 209 5.49 4.33 4.76
CA TYR A 209 4.97 3.18 4.02
C TYR A 209 4.06 3.62 2.89
N ALA A 210 3.95 2.79 1.87
CA ALA A 210 2.97 2.91 0.79
C ALA A 210 3.05 4.24 0.03
N ALA A 211 4.23 4.65 -0.38
CA ALA A 211 4.41 5.75 -1.33
C ALA A 211 4.19 5.25 -2.76
N GLY A 212 3.54 6.05 -3.57
CA GLY A 212 3.34 5.77 -4.99
C GLY A 212 4.61 5.88 -5.81
N GLY A 213 4.66 5.19 -6.92
CA GLY A 213 5.80 5.26 -7.84
C GLY A 213 5.83 6.57 -8.64
N ALA A 214 7.02 7.03 -8.99
CA ALA A 214 7.16 8.13 -9.95
C ALA A 214 7.08 7.58 -11.39
N SER A 215 6.48 8.35 -12.28
CA SER A 215 6.39 7.97 -13.70
C SER A 215 7.76 8.00 -14.38
N GLY A 216 7.87 7.33 -15.52
CA GLY A 216 9.02 7.47 -16.40
C GLY A 216 9.09 8.86 -17.02
N ALA A 217 10.28 9.38 -17.20
CA ALA A 217 10.48 10.56 -18.03
C ALA A 217 10.25 10.19 -19.49
N GLY A 218 9.53 11.04 -20.22
CA GLY A 218 9.45 10.91 -21.65
C GLY A 218 10.81 11.27 -22.28
N THR A 219 11.13 10.65 -23.38
CA THR A 219 12.19 11.16 -24.24
C THR A 219 11.59 12.09 -25.29
N PRO A 220 12.22 13.21 -25.59
CA PRO A 220 11.75 14.12 -26.63
C PRO A 220 11.80 13.47 -28.01
#